data_88033056c5b02392f29965f676f79cf0
#
_entry.id   88033056c5b02392f29965f676f79cf0
#
_cell.length_a   1.000
_cell.length_b   1.000
_cell.length_c   1.000
_cell.angle_alpha   90.00
_cell.angle_beta   90.00
_cell.angle_gamma   90.00
#
_symmetry.space_group_name_H-M   'P 1'
#
loop_
_entity.id
_entity.type
_entity.pdbx_description
1 polymer ?
#
loop_
_entity_poly.entity_id
_entity_poly.type
_entity_poly.pdbx_seq_one_letter_code
_entity_poly.pdbx_strand_id
1 'polypeptide(L)'
;MLKLIRSITRGEDFKVNKLLKLKINYTIFMIVFFVIMYKGAEFYTYTVENVPSYFMEWERNIPFLPIFMLPYMTSAPFFLVTIFFEKNEYSLKLLMKRAIFLTVVSTIIFVLFPMKFYFPKPEIENQIFKTLFHILDLLDSSFNQCPSLHVSFAFLSNIVYYREIKNRFLKYFLCFWGFLLAISVLFVYQHHFIDLLGGTILFIISCMIFQRKK
;
A
#
# COMPACT_ATOMS: atom_id res chain seq x y z
N MET A 1 -40.20 27.62 5.16
CA MET A 1 -39.68 26.61 4.24
C MET A 1 -38.30 26.93 3.69
N LEU A 2 -38.05 28.06 3.02
CA LEU A 2 -36.76 28.48 2.45
C LEU A 2 -35.60 28.63 3.48
N LYS A 3 -35.87 29.14 4.70
CA LYS A 3 -34.86 29.19 5.79
C LYS A 3 -34.44 27.83 6.29
N LEU A 4 -35.36 26.86 6.34
CA LEU A 4 -35.09 25.50 6.76
C LEU A 4 -34.23 24.77 5.71
N ILE A 5 -34.53 24.92 4.43
CA ILE A 5 -33.75 24.35 3.32
C ILE A 5 -32.33 24.92 3.33
N ARG A 6 -32.16 26.26 3.49
CA ARG A 6 -30.83 26.89 3.61
C ARG A 6 -30.04 26.45 4.85
N SER A 7 -30.69 26.15 5.96
CA SER A 7 -29.99 25.66 7.16
C SER A 7 -29.53 24.21 7.00
N ILE A 8 -30.32 23.37 6.31
CA ILE A 8 -29.96 21.99 6.00
C ILE A 8 -28.80 21.94 5.02
N THR A 9 -28.87 22.68 3.90
CA THR A 9 -27.78 22.74 2.91
C THR A 9 -26.47 23.28 3.51
N ARG A 10 -26.53 24.35 4.34
CA ARG A 10 -25.37 24.87 5.06
C ARG A 10 -24.74 23.87 6.03
N GLY A 11 -25.57 23.06 6.69
CA GLY A 11 -25.10 22.01 7.59
C GLY A 11 -24.45 20.84 6.85
N GLU A 12 -24.96 20.49 5.68
CA GLU A 12 -24.36 19.45 4.82
C GLU A 12 -23.04 19.95 4.20
N ASP A 13 -23.00 21.17 3.68
CA ASP A 13 -21.78 21.81 3.14
C ASP A 13 -20.68 21.89 4.21
N PHE A 14 -21.03 22.24 5.45
CA PHE A 14 -20.07 22.29 6.56
C PHE A 14 -19.50 20.90 6.89
N LYS A 15 -20.34 19.86 6.91
CA LYS A 15 -19.90 18.48 7.18
C LYS A 15 -19.02 17.93 6.05
N VAL A 16 -19.37 18.21 4.79
CA VAL A 16 -18.59 17.82 3.61
C VAL A 16 -17.21 18.48 3.65
N ASN A 17 -17.16 19.80 3.91
CA ASN A 17 -15.90 20.53 4.03
C ASN A 17 -15.02 20.01 5.18
N LYS A 18 -15.62 19.67 6.32
CA LYS A 18 -14.90 19.09 7.46
C LYS A 18 -14.28 17.73 7.11
N LEU A 19 -15.04 16.84 6.45
CA LEU A 19 -14.55 15.51 6.06
C LEU A 19 -13.44 15.62 5.01
N LEU A 20 -13.59 16.52 4.02
CA LEU A 20 -12.56 16.75 3.00
C LEU A 20 -11.25 17.26 3.63
N LYS A 21 -11.34 18.24 4.52
CA LYS A 21 -10.17 18.74 5.27
C LYS A 21 -9.47 17.62 6.05
N LEU A 22 -10.26 16.74 6.69
CA LEU A 22 -9.72 15.61 7.42
C LEU A 22 -9.00 14.60 6.50
N LYS A 23 -9.56 14.33 5.31
CA LYS A 23 -8.92 13.47 4.29
C LYS A 23 -7.58 14.04 3.85
N ILE A 24 -7.53 15.34 3.52
CA ILE A 24 -6.30 16.01 3.13
C ILE A 24 -5.25 15.92 4.23
N ASN A 25 -5.63 16.21 5.48
CA ASN A 25 -4.71 16.12 6.62
C ASN A 25 -4.17 14.69 6.83
N TYR A 26 -5.02 13.67 6.70
CA TYR A 26 -4.59 12.28 6.79
C TYR A 26 -3.72 11.86 5.62
N THR A 27 -3.97 12.35 4.41
CA THR A 27 -3.12 12.10 3.25
C THR A 27 -1.71 12.63 3.48
N ILE A 28 -1.59 13.91 3.90
CA ILE A 28 -0.30 14.53 4.22
C ILE A 28 0.39 13.78 5.35
N PHE A 29 -0.35 13.49 6.43
CA PHE A 29 0.18 12.72 7.56
C PHE A 29 0.72 11.36 7.12
N MET A 30 -0.05 10.59 6.33
CA MET A 30 0.37 9.26 5.89
C MET A 30 1.60 9.30 4.98
N ILE A 31 1.71 10.28 4.10
CA ILE A 31 2.91 10.45 3.25
C ILE A 31 4.14 10.68 4.14
N VAL A 32 4.09 11.66 5.03
CA VAL A 32 5.22 12.00 5.89
C VAL A 32 5.56 10.85 6.83
N PHE A 33 4.54 10.28 7.48
CA PHE A 33 4.69 9.16 8.41
C PHE A 33 5.31 7.93 7.73
N PHE A 34 4.77 7.55 6.56
CA PHE A 34 5.28 6.41 5.79
C PHE A 34 6.74 6.62 5.37
N VAL A 35 7.07 7.80 4.84
CA VAL A 35 8.45 8.11 4.41
C VAL A 35 9.42 8.01 5.59
N ILE A 36 9.07 8.58 6.75
CA ILE A 36 9.93 8.53 7.94
C ILE A 36 10.14 7.08 8.39
N MET A 37 9.07 6.31 8.51
CA MET A 37 9.12 4.93 8.99
C MET A 37 9.86 4.01 8.01
N TYR A 38 9.51 4.10 6.73
CA TYR A 38 10.06 3.24 5.69
C TYR A 38 11.54 3.53 5.40
N LYS A 39 11.88 4.81 5.20
CA LYS A 39 13.28 5.22 4.96
C LYS A 39 14.14 5.11 6.24
N GLY A 40 13.55 5.27 7.42
CA GLY A 40 14.24 5.01 8.68
C GLY A 40 14.65 3.54 8.83
N ALA A 41 13.78 2.59 8.51
CA ALA A 41 14.11 1.17 8.50
C ALA A 41 15.18 0.85 7.44
N GLU A 42 15.01 1.38 6.22
CA GLU A 42 15.99 1.22 5.14
C GLU A 42 17.38 1.72 5.57
N PHE A 43 17.47 2.94 6.10
CA PHE A 43 18.72 3.51 6.58
C PHE A 43 19.40 2.63 7.64
N TYR A 44 18.63 2.10 8.60
CA TYR A 44 19.15 1.17 9.58
C TYR A 44 19.68 -0.11 8.91
N THR A 45 18.92 -0.71 7.99
CA THR A 45 19.29 -1.97 7.35
C THR A 45 20.55 -1.84 6.50
N TYR A 46 20.83 -0.68 5.92
CA TYR A 46 22.10 -0.41 5.23
C TYR A 46 23.33 -0.48 6.16
N THR A 47 23.16 -0.33 7.46
CA THR A 47 24.24 -0.46 8.45
C THR A 47 24.48 -1.90 8.91
N VAL A 48 23.58 -2.82 8.53
CA VAL A 48 23.64 -4.23 8.94
C VAL A 48 24.49 -5.03 7.94
N GLU A 49 25.54 -5.67 8.45
CA GLU A 49 26.37 -6.57 7.64
C GLU A 49 25.65 -7.92 7.39
N ASN A 50 25.86 -8.50 6.21
CA ASN A 50 25.38 -9.85 5.86
C ASN A 50 23.86 -10.03 5.98
N VAL A 51 23.06 -9.08 5.48
CA VAL A 51 21.61 -9.20 5.44
C VAL A 51 21.18 -10.46 4.66
N PRO A 52 20.42 -11.38 5.30
CA PRO A 52 20.01 -12.64 4.65
C PRO A 52 18.90 -12.43 3.62
N SER A 53 18.72 -13.45 2.77
CA SER A 53 17.60 -13.57 1.85
C SER A 53 16.88 -14.89 2.11
N TYR A 54 15.54 -14.87 2.12
CA TYR A 54 14.73 -16.06 2.32
C TYR A 54 13.75 -16.20 1.17
N PHE A 55 13.89 -17.29 0.41
CA PHE A 55 13.03 -17.60 -0.73
C PHE A 55 12.81 -19.10 -0.83
N MET A 56 11.78 -19.52 -1.56
CA MET A 56 11.50 -20.91 -1.85
C MET A 56 12.12 -21.27 -3.21
N GLU A 57 12.68 -22.48 -3.34
CA GLU A 57 13.39 -22.91 -4.58
C GLU A 57 12.52 -22.80 -5.84
N TRP A 58 11.20 -23.02 -5.74
CA TRP A 58 10.29 -22.88 -6.88
C TRP A 58 10.15 -21.43 -7.39
N GLU A 59 10.51 -20.43 -6.56
CA GLU A 59 10.47 -19.00 -6.97
C GLU A 59 11.48 -18.69 -8.09
N ARG A 60 12.50 -19.53 -8.28
CA ARG A 60 13.43 -19.45 -9.42
C ARG A 60 12.72 -19.61 -10.78
N ASN A 61 11.54 -20.22 -10.79
CA ASN A 61 10.72 -20.41 -11.98
C ASN A 61 9.74 -19.25 -12.22
N ILE A 62 9.66 -18.26 -11.32
CA ILE A 62 8.85 -17.06 -11.55
C ILE A 62 9.55 -16.22 -12.62
N PRO A 63 8.89 -15.92 -13.76
CA PRO A 63 9.50 -15.10 -14.80
C PRO A 63 9.60 -13.63 -14.36
N PHE A 64 10.72 -12.98 -14.71
CA PHE A 64 10.81 -11.53 -14.61
C PHE A 64 9.99 -10.88 -15.73
N LEU A 65 8.97 -10.12 -15.38
CA LEU A 65 8.04 -9.50 -16.33
C LEU A 65 7.96 -7.98 -16.11
N PRO A 66 8.75 -7.17 -16.85
CA PRO A 66 8.78 -5.72 -16.67
C PRO A 66 7.42 -5.03 -16.80
N ILE A 67 6.46 -5.61 -17.53
CA ILE A 67 5.11 -5.05 -17.68
C ILE A 67 4.38 -4.91 -16.33
N PHE A 68 4.68 -5.76 -15.35
CA PHE A 68 4.11 -5.67 -14.01
C PHE A 68 4.61 -4.46 -13.21
N MET A 69 5.61 -3.73 -13.73
CA MET A 69 5.99 -2.43 -13.19
C MET A 69 4.82 -1.42 -13.26
N LEU A 70 3.91 -1.55 -14.23
CA LEU A 70 2.76 -0.65 -14.35
C LEU A 70 1.84 -0.72 -13.12
N PRO A 71 1.29 -1.87 -12.71
CA PRO A 71 0.54 -1.95 -11.47
C PRO A 71 1.42 -1.65 -10.24
N TYR A 72 2.66 -2.11 -10.18
CA TYR A 72 3.55 -1.89 -9.05
C TYR A 72 3.74 -0.40 -8.71
N MET A 73 4.09 0.43 -9.70
CA MET A 73 4.31 1.87 -9.52
C MET A 73 3.06 2.64 -9.09
N THR A 74 1.87 2.04 -9.23
CA THR A 74 0.63 2.66 -8.76
C THR A 74 0.35 2.44 -7.28
N SER A 75 1.18 1.71 -6.54
CA SER A 75 0.93 1.32 -5.13
C SER A 75 0.63 2.52 -4.22
N ALA A 76 1.48 3.53 -4.23
CA ALA A 76 1.29 4.71 -3.40
C ALA A 76 0.04 5.53 -3.80
N PRO A 77 -0.16 5.95 -5.07
CA PRO A 77 -1.39 6.64 -5.46
C PRO A 77 -2.64 5.78 -5.28
N PHE A 78 -2.58 4.47 -5.47
CA PHE A 78 -3.71 3.56 -5.27
C PHE A 78 -4.22 3.60 -3.83
N PHE A 79 -3.32 3.57 -2.84
CA PHE A 79 -3.68 3.72 -1.44
C PHE A 79 -4.13 5.15 -1.10
N LEU A 80 -3.39 6.18 -1.53
CA LEU A 80 -3.74 7.56 -1.18
C LEU A 80 -5.11 7.97 -1.71
N VAL A 81 -5.47 7.54 -2.92
CA VAL A 81 -6.79 7.77 -3.51
C VAL A 81 -7.88 7.05 -2.71
N THR A 82 -7.60 5.89 -2.10
CA THR A 82 -8.53 5.16 -1.23
C THR A 82 -9.08 6.03 -0.09
N ILE A 83 -8.27 6.94 0.48
CA ILE A 83 -8.66 7.87 1.54
C ILE A 83 -9.87 8.71 1.12
N PHE A 84 -9.92 9.11 -0.15
CA PHE A 84 -10.99 9.96 -0.69
C PHE A 84 -12.29 9.21 -0.96
N PHE A 85 -12.26 7.87 -1.06
CA PHE A 85 -13.47 7.05 -1.20
C PHE A 85 -14.22 6.84 0.12
N GLU A 86 -13.58 7.04 1.29
CA GLU A 86 -14.27 6.93 2.58
C GLU A 86 -15.35 8.02 2.73
N LYS A 87 -16.58 7.61 3.10
CA LYS A 87 -17.74 8.50 3.11
C LYS A 87 -18.05 9.16 4.45
N ASN A 88 -17.44 8.70 5.53
CA ASN A 88 -17.65 9.24 6.86
C ASN A 88 -16.37 9.19 7.71
N GLU A 89 -16.37 9.99 8.76
CA GLU A 89 -15.22 10.16 9.66
C GLU A 89 -14.85 8.87 10.40
N TYR A 90 -15.81 8.05 10.76
CA TYR A 90 -15.56 6.77 11.45
C TYR A 90 -14.80 5.79 10.55
N SER A 91 -15.29 5.57 9.33
CA SER A 91 -14.64 4.67 8.35
C SER A 91 -13.25 5.18 7.97
N LEU A 92 -13.10 6.50 7.81
CA LEU A 92 -11.81 7.12 7.53
C LEU A 92 -10.81 6.90 8.69
N LYS A 93 -11.22 7.11 9.93
CA LYS A 93 -10.37 6.84 11.10
C LYS A 93 -10.01 5.35 11.21
N LEU A 94 -10.93 4.46 10.86
CA LEU A 94 -10.68 3.03 10.84
C LEU A 94 -9.61 2.66 9.79
N LEU A 95 -9.73 3.21 8.57
CA LEU A 95 -8.73 3.05 7.52
C LEU A 95 -7.35 3.52 8.01
N MET A 96 -7.29 4.71 8.64
CA MET A 96 -6.02 5.25 9.15
C MET A 96 -5.41 4.40 10.26
N LYS A 97 -6.20 3.89 11.20
CA LYS A 97 -5.71 2.99 12.25
C LYS A 97 -5.07 1.73 11.67
N ARG A 98 -5.70 1.13 10.66
CA ARG A 98 -5.15 -0.04 9.96
C ARG A 98 -3.86 0.31 9.23
N ALA A 99 -3.85 1.41 8.47
CA ALA A 99 -2.68 1.86 7.72
C ALA A 99 -1.48 2.14 8.63
N ILE A 100 -1.70 2.85 9.73
CA ILE A 100 -0.66 3.12 10.73
C ILE A 100 -0.14 1.81 11.34
N PHE A 101 -1.03 0.91 11.73
CA PHE A 101 -0.67 -0.40 12.28
C PHE A 101 0.19 -1.21 11.30
N LEU A 102 -0.22 -1.30 10.02
CA LEU A 102 0.54 -1.98 8.98
C LEU A 102 1.94 -1.39 8.85
N THR A 103 2.05 -0.06 8.79
CA THR A 103 3.35 0.62 8.66
C THR A 103 4.23 0.37 9.89
N VAL A 104 3.71 0.56 11.10
CA VAL A 104 4.49 0.41 12.34
C VAL A 104 4.98 -1.01 12.52
N VAL A 105 4.09 -2.01 12.38
CA VAL A 105 4.47 -3.41 12.58
C VAL A 105 5.47 -3.86 11.53
N SER A 106 5.26 -3.49 10.25
CA SER A 106 6.23 -3.80 9.19
C SER A 106 7.59 -3.18 9.46
N THR A 107 7.62 -1.90 9.85
CA THR A 107 8.88 -1.20 10.18
C THR A 107 9.62 -1.89 11.33
N ILE A 108 8.91 -2.28 12.39
CA ILE A 108 9.51 -3.01 13.51
C ILE A 108 10.11 -4.33 13.03
N ILE A 109 9.39 -5.06 12.17
CA ILE A 109 9.88 -6.34 11.63
C ILE A 109 11.08 -6.13 10.70
N PHE A 110 11.08 -5.09 9.85
CA PHE A 110 12.23 -4.76 8.98
C PHE A 110 13.50 -4.48 9.78
N VAL A 111 13.37 -3.79 10.92
CA VAL A 111 14.51 -3.48 11.80
C VAL A 111 14.97 -4.71 12.58
N LEU A 112 14.05 -5.53 13.11
CA LEU A 112 14.40 -6.70 13.92
C LEU A 112 14.85 -7.91 13.08
N PHE A 113 14.31 -8.03 11.87
CA PHE A 113 14.57 -9.13 10.95
C PHE A 113 14.86 -8.60 9.54
N PRO A 114 15.97 -7.89 9.34
CA PRO A 114 16.32 -7.33 8.04
C PRO A 114 16.51 -8.44 7.00
N MET A 115 15.92 -8.27 5.84
CA MET A 115 15.99 -9.21 4.72
C MET A 115 16.23 -8.45 3.43
N LYS A 116 16.92 -9.07 2.47
CA LYS A 116 17.12 -8.52 1.13
C LYS A 116 16.57 -9.45 0.05
N PHE A 117 16.19 -8.87 -1.07
CA PHE A 117 15.82 -9.63 -2.26
C PHE A 117 17.03 -10.37 -2.85
N TYR A 118 16.84 -11.60 -3.33
CA TYR A 118 17.95 -12.49 -3.73
C TYR A 118 18.25 -12.46 -5.24
N PHE A 119 17.22 -12.50 -6.11
CA PHE A 119 17.44 -12.70 -7.53
C PHE A 119 17.94 -11.43 -8.21
N PRO A 120 19.01 -11.52 -9.06
CA PRO A 120 19.43 -10.39 -9.85
C PRO A 120 18.36 -10.06 -10.90
N LYS A 121 18.08 -8.78 -11.09
CA LYS A 121 17.20 -8.32 -12.15
C LYS A 121 17.85 -8.53 -13.50
N PRO A 122 17.19 -9.18 -14.47
CA PRO A 122 17.67 -9.28 -15.84
C PRO A 122 17.82 -7.90 -16.51
N GLU A 123 18.61 -7.86 -17.58
CA GLU A 123 18.76 -6.65 -18.39
C GLU A 123 17.40 -6.27 -19.04
N ILE A 124 17.08 -4.99 -19.00
CA ILE A 124 15.81 -4.45 -19.52
C ILE A 124 16.09 -3.68 -20.79
N GLU A 125 15.70 -4.25 -21.94
CA GLU A 125 15.92 -3.63 -23.26
C GLU A 125 14.97 -2.44 -23.51
N ASN A 126 13.72 -2.55 -23.06
CA ASN A 126 12.72 -1.50 -23.29
C ASN A 126 13.01 -0.25 -22.44
N GLN A 127 13.24 0.87 -23.12
CA GLN A 127 13.63 2.14 -22.48
C GLN A 127 12.61 2.67 -21.47
N ILE A 128 11.30 2.45 -21.70
CA ILE A 128 10.26 2.91 -20.77
C ILE A 128 10.38 2.15 -19.46
N PHE A 129 10.46 0.82 -19.52
CA PHE A 129 10.61 0.01 -18.30
C PHE A 129 11.96 0.26 -17.62
N LYS A 130 13.04 0.43 -18.37
CA LYS A 130 14.35 0.80 -17.82
C LYS A 130 14.27 2.08 -16.99
N THR A 131 13.57 3.10 -17.50
CA THR A 131 13.34 4.35 -16.77
C THR A 131 12.50 4.14 -15.52
N LEU A 132 11.42 3.33 -15.60
CA LEU A 132 10.57 3.04 -14.44
C LEU A 132 11.32 2.29 -13.34
N PHE A 133 12.16 1.31 -13.71
CA PHE A 133 13.00 0.60 -12.74
C PHE A 133 14.06 1.51 -12.12
N HIS A 134 14.65 2.43 -12.90
CA HIS A 134 15.57 3.43 -12.35
C HIS A 134 14.88 4.35 -11.31
N ILE A 135 13.66 4.81 -11.62
CA ILE A 135 12.84 5.59 -10.66
C ILE A 135 12.54 4.75 -9.41
N LEU A 136 12.20 3.48 -9.59
CA LEU A 136 11.96 2.57 -8.47
C LEU A 136 13.18 2.44 -7.56
N ASP A 137 14.36 2.21 -8.12
CA ASP A 137 15.60 2.04 -7.36
C ASP A 137 15.98 3.31 -6.55
N LEU A 138 15.44 4.49 -6.93
CA LEU A 138 15.57 5.73 -6.15
C LEU A 138 14.54 5.84 -5.01
N LEU A 139 13.38 5.23 -5.17
CA LEU A 139 12.24 5.39 -4.24
C LEU A 139 12.11 4.23 -3.25
N ASP A 140 12.43 3.04 -3.68
CA ASP A 140 12.20 1.79 -2.94
C ASP A 140 13.50 1.15 -2.50
N SER A 141 13.40 0.18 -1.60
CA SER A 141 14.52 -0.50 -0.97
C SER A 141 14.50 -1.99 -1.24
N SER A 142 15.67 -2.55 -1.54
CA SER A 142 15.84 -4.01 -1.60
C SER A 142 15.83 -4.70 -0.24
N PHE A 143 15.73 -3.94 0.88
CA PHE A 143 15.89 -4.46 2.25
C PHE A 143 14.58 -4.54 3.05
N ASN A 144 13.58 -3.73 2.72
CA ASN A 144 12.30 -3.73 3.45
C ASN A 144 11.38 -4.84 2.89
N GLN A 145 11.73 -6.10 3.15
CA GLN A 145 11.12 -7.24 2.47
C GLN A 145 9.84 -7.74 3.16
N CYS A 146 9.94 -8.47 4.25
CA CYS A 146 8.81 -9.11 4.93
C CYS A 146 8.40 -8.34 6.18
N PRO A 147 7.10 -8.05 6.34
CA PRO A 147 5.96 -8.28 5.44
C PRO A 147 5.83 -7.21 4.34
N SER A 148 5.40 -7.59 3.13
CA SER A 148 5.24 -6.63 2.04
C SER A 148 4.14 -5.60 2.32
N LEU A 149 4.53 -4.33 2.42
CA LEU A 149 3.58 -3.21 2.57
C LEU A 149 2.77 -2.97 1.29
N HIS A 150 3.36 -3.22 0.10
CA HIS A 150 2.65 -3.15 -1.17
C HIS A 150 1.41 -4.06 -1.16
N VAL A 151 1.57 -5.30 -0.74
CA VAL A 151 0.49 -6.29 -0.63
C VAL A 151 -0.54 -5.89 0.42
N SER A 152 -0.07 -5.50 1.61
CA SER A 152 -0.95 -5.10 2.72
C SER A 152 -1.83 -3.91 2.36
N PHE A 153 -1.26 -2.86 1.75
CA PHE A 153 -1.99 -1.68 1.33
C PHE A 153 -2.90 -1.93 0.12
N ALA A 154 -2.51 -2.81 -0.81
CA ALA A 154 -3.37 -3.19 -1.93
C ALA A 154 -4.66 -3.85 -1.43
N PHE A 155 -4.57 -4.80 -0.49
CA PHE A 155 -5.74 -5.46 0.09
C PHE A 155 -6.57 -4.52 0.99
N LEU A 156 -5.91 -3.65 1.75
CA LEU A 156 -6.60 -2.63 2.53
C LEU A 156 -7.42 -1.68 1.63
N SER A 157 -6.86 -1.28 0.50
CA SER A 157 -7.53 -0.45 -0.50
C SER A 157 -8.70 -1.19 -1.15
N ASN A 158 -8.52 -2.46 -1.50
CA ASN A 158 -9.55 -3.28 -2.12
C ASN A 158 -10.80 -3.41 -1.24
N ILE A 159 -10.68 -3.53 0.09
CA ILE A 159 -11.84 -3.52 0.99
C ILE A 159 -12.63 -2.22 0.85
N VAL A 160 -11.95 -1.08 0.78
CA VAL A 160 -12.62 0.22 0.66
C VAL A 160 -13.29 0.37 -0.70
N TYR A 161 -12.58 0.06 -1.79
CA TYR A 161 -13.12 0.13 -3.13
C TYR A 161 -14.33 -0.79 -3.32
N TYR A 162 -14.24 -2.02 -2.84
CA TYR A 162 -15.35 -2.96 -2.89
C TYR A 162 -16.59 -2.46 -2.15
N ARG A 163 -16.39 -1.83 -0.99
CA ARG A 163 -17.46 -1.31 -0.13
C ARG A 163 -18.08 -0.02 -0.66
N GLU A 164 -17.25 0.94 -1.09
CA GLU A 164 -17.69 2.31 -1.31
C GLU A 164 -18.11 2.61 -2.74
N ILE A 165 -17.59 1.87 -3.72
CA ILE A 165 -17.88 2.11 -5.13
C ILE A 165 -19.19 1.42 -5.54
N LYS A 166 -20.14 2.23 -6.03
CA LYS A 166 -21.45 1.73 -6.49
C LYS A 166 -21.40 1.17 -7.92
N ASN A 167 -20.63 1.80 -8.80
CA ASN A 167 -20.46 1.33 -10.17
C ASN A 167 -19.75 -0.03 -10.17
N ARG A 168 -20.44 -1.07 -10.68
CA ARG A 168 -19.92 -2.46 -10.64
C ARG A 168 -18.65 -2.62 -11.48
N PHE A 169 -18.60 -2.03 -12.67
CA PHE A 169 -17.42 -2.13 -13.52
C PHE A 169 -16.19 -1.51 -12.84
N LEU A 170 -16.30 -0.27 -12.38
CA LEU A 170 -15.20 0.41 -11.69
C LEU A 170 -14.78 -0.33 -10.40
N LYS A 171 -15.74 -0.86 -9.64
CA LYS A 171 -15.46 -1.65 -8.43
C LYS A 171 -14.59 -2.86 -8.74
N TYR A 172 -15.02 -3.70 -9.68
CA TYR A 172 -14.28 -4.92 -10.01
C TYR A 172 -12.97 -4.63 -10.72
N PHE A 173 -12.92 -3.58 -11.55
CA PHE A 173 -11.68 -3.11 -12.16
C PHE A 173 -10.64 -2.72 -11.11
N LEU A 174 -11.00 -1.89 -10.12
CA LEU A 174 -10.07 -1.47 -9.07
C LEU A 174 -9.68 -2.64 -8.14
N CYS A 175 -10.63 -3.53 -7.80
CA CYS A 175 -10.29 -4.72 -7.01
C CYS A 175 -9.32 -5.65 -7.77
N PHE A 176 -9.52 -5.84 -9.07
CA PHE A 176 -8.62 -6.59 -9.93
C PHE A 176 -7.25 -5.90 -10.05
N TRP A 177 -7.23 -4.58 -10.21
CA TRP A 177 -5.99 -3.81 -10.25
C TRP A 177 -5.19 -3.94 -8.95
N GLY A 178 -5.85 -3.84 -7.80
CA GLY A 178 -5.20 -4.07 -6.50
C GLY A 178 -4.69 -5.50 -6.32
N PHE A 179 -5.35 -6.50 -6.92
CA PHE A 179 -4.83 -7.87 -6.98
C PHE A 179 -3.59 -7.95 -7.87
N LEU A 180 -3.63 -7.35 -9.07
CA LEU A 180 -2.45 -7.27 -9.96
C LEU A 180 -1.28 -6.57 -9.26
N LEU A 181 -1.55 -5.49 -8.50
CA LEU A 181 -0.53 -4.80 -7.70
C LEU A 181 0.07 -5.76 -6.66
N ALA A 182 -0.77 -6.50 -5.93
CA ALA A 182 -0.29 -7.43 -4.91
C ALA A 182 0.61 -8.55 -5.47
N ILE A 183 0.32 -9.08 -6.65
CA ILE A 183 1.15 -10.12 -7.27
C ILE A 183 2.32 -9.55 -8.07
N SER A 184 2.26 -8.29 -8.52
CA SER A 184 3.31 -7.65 -9.31
C SER A 184 4.66 -7.65 -8.61
N VAL A 185 4.67 -7.61 -7.28
CA VAL A 185 5.87 -7.61 -6.44
C VAL A 185 6.80 -8.79 -6.74
N LEU A 186 6.22 -9.94 -7.13
CA LEU A 186 6.97 -11.15 -7.50
C LEU A 186 7.57 -11.02 -8.91
N PHE A 187 6.79 -10.52 -9.88
CA PHE A 187 7.18 -10.45 -11.28
C PHE A 187 8.16 -9.32 -11.61
N VAL A 188 8.24 -8.30 -10.76
CA VAL A 188 9.22 -7.21 -10.88
C VAL A 188 10.47 -7.45 -10.02
N TYR A 189 10.57 -8.61 -9.38
CA TYR A 189 11.69 -8.99 -8.52
C TYR A 189 11.97 -7.95 -7.41
N GLN A 190 10.91 -7.61 -6.69
CA GLN A 190 11.00 -6.72 -5.51
C GLN A 190 10.74 -7.47 -4.21
N HIS A 191 9.93 -8.51 -4.21
CA HIS A 191 9.60 -9.30 -3.03
C HIS A 191 9.60 -10.80 -3.33
N HIS A 192 9.88 -11.59 -2.31
CA HIS A 192 9.71 -13.03 -2.30
C HIS A 192 8.27 -13.42 -1.93
N PHE A 193 7.90 -14.66 -2.20
CA PHE A 193 6.55 -15.17 -1.88
C PHE A 193 6.25 -15.11 -0.38
N ILE A 194 7.25 -15.30 0.48
CA ILE A 194 7.11 -15.18 1.93
C ILE A 194 6.69 -13.76 2.34
N ASP A 195 7.16 -12.74 1.64
CA ASP A 195 6.83 -11.34 1.90
C ASP A 195 5.37 -11.05 1.54
N LEU A 196 4.90 -11.64 0.42
CA LEU A 196 3.50 -11.56 0.00
C LEU A 196 2.58 -12.23 1.02
N LEU A 197 2.95 -13.43 1.51
CA LEU A 197 2.22 -14.09 2.58
C LEU A 197 2.22 -13.26 3.86
N GLY A 198 3.39 -12.77 4.28
CA GLY A 198 3.52 -11.91 5.45
C GLY A 198 2.66 -10.65 5.36
N GLY A 199 2.66 -9.98 4.21
CA GLY A 199 1.80 -8.82 3.95
C GLY A 199 0.31 -9.13 3.99
N THR A 200 -0.08 -10.29 3.45
CA THR A 200 -1.47 -10.77 3.50
C THR A 200 -1.90 -11.09 4.93
N ILE A 201 -1.08 -11.80 5.69
CA ILE A 201 -1.35 -12.13 7.09
C ILE A 201 -1.47 -10.86 7.94
N LEU A 202 -0.53 -9.94 7.78
CA LEU A 202 -0.56 -8.68 8.54
C LEU A 202 -1.80 -7.85 8.22
N PHE A 203 -2.22 -7.80 6.96
CA PHE A 203 -3.48 -7.18 6.56
C PHE A 203 -4.68 -7.83 7.27
N ILE A 204 -4.77 -9.18 7.30
CA ILE A 204 -5.85 -9.90 8.00
C ILE A 204 -5.84 -9.57 9.49
N ILE A 205 -4.66 -9.61 10.14
CA ILE A 205 -4.50 -9.23 11.56
C ILE A 205 -5.00 -7.81 11.81
N SER A 206 -4.67 -6.84 10.94
CA SER A 206 -5.16 -5.47 11.06
C SER A 206 -6.68 -5.38 11.03
N CYS A 207 -7.33 -6.20 10.19
CA CYS A 207 -8.79 -6.27 10.10
C CYS A 207 -9.43 -6.92 11.33
N MET A 208 -8.76 -7.89 11.95
CA MET A 208 -9.24 -8.55 13.18
C MET A 208 -9.11 -7.63 14.41
N ILE A 209 -8.00 -6.89 14.52
CA ILE A 209 -7.78 -5.95 15.63
C ILE A 209 -8.71 -4.74 15.52
N PHE A 210 -8.78 -4.15 14.34
CA PHE A 210 -9.59 -2.95 14.10
C PHE A 210 -10.87 -3.32 13.36
N GLN A 211 -11.82 -3.94 14.07
CA GLN A 211 -13.10 -4.33 13.49
C GLN A 211 -14.00 -3.12 13.23
N ARG A 212 -14.74 -3.18 12.13
CA ARG A 212 -15.81 -2.23 11.86
C ARG A 212 -17.00 -2.56 12.77
N LYS A 213 -17.38 -1.61 13.63
CA LYS A 213 -18.64 -1.76 14.37
C LYS A 213 -19.81 -1.80 13.37
N LYS A 214 -20.70 -2.74 13.55
CA LYS A 214 -21.96 -2.88 12.79
C LYS A 214 -22.89 -1.70 13.03
#